data_a450c8f15d68b0d9a390de5d1df732fc
#
_entry.id   a450c8f15d68b0d9a390de5d1df732fc
#
_cell.length_a   1.000
_cell.length_b   1.000
_cell.length_c   1.000
_cell.angle_alpha   90.00
_cell.angle_beta   90.00
_cell.angle_gamma   90.00
#
_symmetry.space_group_name_H-M   'P 1'
#
loop_
_entity.id
_entity.type
_entity.pdbx_description
1 polymer ?
#
loop_
_entity_poly.entity_id
_entity_poly.type
_entity_poly.pdbx_seq_one_letter_code
_entity_poly.pdbx_strand_id
1 'polypeptide(L)'
;MAAKKATDTQTAAESTTEAENSVKKEQAVNSTPKEEKQQETANTEATEGAGKSTEETFIYIGPTTKGLIENTIVKGTRESVEKYLKDVIEEIPQVKMLIVPTESLATNRAKVRQAGTLINKYYNDVLSLSRKAKEV
;
A
#
# COMPACT_ATOMS: atom_id res chain seq x y z
N MET A 1 -3.70 9.88 -69.74
CA MET A 1 -4.76 8.84 -69.76
C MET A 1 -5.06 8.47 -68.35
N ALA A 2 -6.09 9.02 -67.84
CA ALA A 2 -7.37 8.41 -67.47
C ALA A 2 -7.22 7.55 -66.25
N ALA A 3 -7.72 7.92 -65.16
CA ALA A 3 -9.05 8.15 -64.61
C ALA A 3 -9.35 7.18 -63.45
N LYS A 4 -9.76 7.79 -62.34
CA LYS A 4 -10.95 7.45 -61.53
C LYS A 4 -10.84 6.22 -60.62
N LYS A 5 -11.32 6.18 -59.36
CA LYS A 5 -12.55 6.78 -58.84
C LYS A 5 -12.57 6.59 -57.32
N ALA A 6 -13.08 7.56 -56.66
CA ALA A 6 -13.52 7.55 -55.28
C ALA A 6 -14.74 6.65 -55.05
N THR A 7 -14.93 6.23 -53.83
CA THR A 7 -16.25 6.01 -53.17
C THR A 7 -15.94 5.73 -51.70
N ASP A 8 -16.11 6.56 -50.78
CA ASP A 8 -17.32 7.05 -50.09
C ASP A 8 -18.32 5.96 -49.77
N THR A 9 -18.44 5.66 -48.51
CA THR A 9 -19.71 5.33 -47.89
C THR A 9 -19.63 5.46 -46.38
N GLN A 10 -20.11 6.53 -45.96
CA GLN A 10 -20.70 6.88 -44.71
C GLN A 10 -21.85 5.92 -44.40
N THR A 11 -21.95 5.43 -43.16
CA THR A 11 -23.26 5.16 -42.58
C THR A 11 -23.15 5.23 -41.06
N ALA A 12 -23.71 6.30 -40.56
CA ALA A 12 -24.18 6.44 -39.20
C ALA A 12 -25.47 5.63 -39.04
N ALA A 13 -25.64 5.03 -37.90
CA ALA A 13 -26.95 4.75 -37.32
C ALA A 13 -26.81 4.59 -35.82
N GLU A 14 -27.13 5.57 -35.16
CA GLU A 14 -28.03 5.77 -34.05
C GLU A 14 -28.99 4.60 -33.82
N SER A 15 -29.02 4.15 -32.61
CA SER A 15 -30.29 3.67 -32.04
C SER A 15 -30.24 3.73 -30.51
N THR A 16 -30.78 4.78 -30.03
CA THR A 16 -31.38 5.00 -28.73
C THR A 16 -32.42 3.94 -28.46
N THR A 17 -32.42 3.35 -27.29
CA THR A 17 -33.66 2.93 -26.66
C THR A 17 -33.50 2.96 -25.12
N GLU A 18 -34.06 3.97 -24.57
CA GLU A 18 -34.58 4.01 -23.22
C GLU A 18 -35.63 2.90 -23.03
N ALA A 19 -35.60 2.30 -21.89
CA ALA A 19 -36.82 1.84 -21.26
C ALA A 19 -36.59 1.78 -19.76
N GLU A 20 -37.12 2.79 -19.11
CA GLU A 20 -37.58 2.81 -17.74
C GLU A 20 -38.54 1.62 -17.47
N ASN A 21 -38.39 1.10 -16.29
CA ASN A 21 -39.56 0.77 -15.44
C ASN A 21 -39.01 0.35 -14.07
N SER A 22 -38.97 1.13 -13.12
CA SER A 22 -39.94 1.67 -12.16
C SER A 22 -40.94 0.67 -11.66
N VAL A 23 -40.93 0.58 -10.36
CA VAL A 23 -42.04 0.41 -9.43
C VAL A 23 -42.21 -0.92 -8.72
N LYS A 24 -41.98 -0.82 -7.48
CA LYS A 24 -42.87 -0.93 -6.30
C LYS A 24 -42.72 -2.20 -5.48
N LYS A 25 -42.21 -1.97 -4.25
CA LYS A 25 -42.99 -1.91 -3.00
C LYS A 25 -43.68 -3.23 -2.61
N GLU A 26 -43.35 -3.77 -1.51
CA GLU A 26 -43.88 -3.71 -0.15
C GLU A 26 -43.19 -4.80 0.68
N GLN A 27 -42.54 -4.44 1.77
CA GLN A 27 -43.08 -4.39 3.12
C GLN A 27 -43.57 -5.71 3.69
N ALA A 28 -42.88 -6.22 4.68
CA ALA A 28 -43.37 -6.47 6.05
C ALA A 28 -42.36 -7.39 6.78
N VAL A 29 -41.75 -6.91 7.76
CA VAL A 29 -42.02 -6.84 9.19
C VAL A 29 -41.72 -8.12 9.96
N ASN A 30 -40.81 -7.89 10.93
CA ASN A 30 -40.75 -8.50 12.27
C ASN A 30 -40.00 -9.82 12.39
N SER A 31 -38.99 -9.96 13.18
CA SER A 31 -38.86 -9.67 14.59
C SER A 31 -37.38 -9.80 15.03
N THR A 32 -36.92 -8.84 15.77
CA THR A 32 -35.80 -8.86 16.74
C THR A 32 -36.25 -9.73 17.95
N PRO A 33 -35.39 -10.12 18.91
CA PRO A 33 -34.04 -9.73 19.20
C PRO A 33 -33.12 -10.88 19.71
N LYS A 34 -31.85 -10.68 19.81
CA LYS A 34 -31.07 -10.79 21.04
C LYS A 34 -29.57 -10.80 20.80
N GLU A 35 -29.00 -9.81 21.41
CA GLU A 35 -27.79 -9.75 22.24
C GLU A 35 -26.46 -10.07 21.58
N GLU A 36 -25.77 -8.95 21.44
CA GLU A 36 -24.61 -8.53 22.22
C GLU A 36 -23.32 -9.32 21.96
N LYS A 37 -22.43 -8.68 21.21
CA LYS A 37 -21.20 -8.19 21.82
C LYS A 37 -20.53 -7.16 20.92
N GLN A 38 -20.58 -5.95 21.40
CA GLN A 38 -19.66 -4.89 21.10
C GLN A 38 -18.22 -5.43 21.20
N GLN A 39 -17.48 -5.21 20.16
CA GLN A 39 -16.03 -5.05 20.31
C GLN A 39 -15.63 -3.84 19.49
N GLU A 40 -15.72 -2.79 20.17
CA GLU A 40 -15.02 -1.53 20.15
C GLU A 40 -13.62 -1.70 19.56
N THR A 41 -13.44 -1.19 18.36
CA THR A 41 -12.11 -0.93 17.83
C THR A 41 -11.63 0.35 18.45
N ALA A 42 -11.00 0.24 19.59
CA ALA A 42 -10.23 1.31 20.17
C ALA A 42 -9.07 1.66 19.24
N ASN A 43 -9.21 2.84 18.69
CA ASN A 43 -8.15 3.70 18.27
C ASN A 43 -7.07 3.73 19.35
N THR A 44 -5.90 3.19 19.07
CA THR A 44 -4.75 3.41 19.94
C THR A 44 -3.77 4.28 19.20
N GLU A 45 -3.94 5.55 19.47
CA GLU A 45 -2.92 6.56 19.32
C GLU A 45 -1.60 6.11 19.94
N ALA A 46 -0.55 6.55 19.27
CA ALA A 46 0.81 6.51 19.72
C ALA A 46 0.90 6.91 21.20
N THR A 47 1.30 5.96 22.03
CA THR A 47 1.82 6.27 23.35
C THR A 47 3.32 5.97 23.31
N GLU A 48 4.10 7.04 23.23
CA GLU A 48 5.45 7.06 23.75
C GLU A 48 5.34 6.73 25.24
N GLY A 49 5.88 5.64 25.63
CA GLY A 49 5.84 5.19 27.02
C GLY A 49 6.84 4.08 27.26
N ALA A 50 8.05 4.46 27.65
CA ALA A 50 8.97 3.79 28.55
C ALA A 50 8.76 2.28 28.84
N GLY A 51 9.71 1.45 28.39
CA GLY A 51 10.20 0.38 29.24
C GLY A 51 9.43 -0.92 29.29
N LYS A 52 9.29 -1.59 28.14
CA LYS A 52 9.37 -3.04 28.07
C LYS A 52 10.18 -3.37 26.84
N SER A 53 11.36 -3.89 27.05
CA SER A 53 12.19 -4.46 25.99
C SER A 53 11.55 -5.76 25.50
N THR A 54 10.42 -5.62 24.84
CA THR A 54 9.81 -6.72 24.10
C THR A 54 10.64 -6.85 22.84
N GLU A 55 11.40 -7.93 22.75
CA GLU A 55 12.09 -8.27 21.51
C GLU A 55 11.04 -8.50 20.43
N GLU A 56 10.95 -7.55 19.52
CA GLU A 56 10.06 -7.64 18.35
C GLU A 56 10.88 -8.10 17.14
N THR A 57 10.19 -8.69 16.19
CA THR A 57 10.81 -9.06 14.92
C THR A 57 10.44 -8.01 13.87
N PHE A 58 11.44 -7.35 13.32
CA PHE A 58 11.29 -6.37 12.26
C PHE A 58 11.71 -6.96 10.91
N ILE A 59 11.07 -6.50 9.87
CA ILE A 59 11.38 -6.87 8.50
C ILE A 59 11.59 -5.61 7.66
N TYR A 60 12.61 -5.63 6.82
CA TYR A 60 12.84 -4.59 5.85
C TYR A 60 12.06 -4.89 4.56
N ILE A 61 11.16 -4.00 4.16
CA ILE A 61 10.29 -4.16 2.98
C ILE A 61 10.70 -3.30 1.77
N GLY A 62 11.86 -2.66 1.87
CA GLY A 62 12.42 -1.85 0.78
C GLY A 62 13.22 -2.65 -0.24
N PRO A 63 13.66 -2.00 -1.32
CA PRO A 63 14.51 -2.61 -2.33
C PRO A 63 15.91 -2.89 -1.79
N THR A 64 16.62 -3.85 -2.36
CA THR A 64 18.01 -4.15 -2.00
C THR A 64 18.91 -2.95 -2.24
N THR A 65 19.61 -2.53 -1.20
CA THR A 65 20.60 -1.43 -1.21
C THR A 65 21.98 -1.94 -0.87
N LYS A 66 22.99 -1.07 -0.95
CA LYS A 66 24.33 -1.38 -0.49
C LYS A 66 24.31 -1.56 1.03
N GLY A 67 24.46 -2.78 1.49
CA GLY A 67 24.48 -3.13 2.92
C GLY A 67 23.15 -3.63 3.50
N LEU A 68 22.04 -3.60 2.76
CA LEU A 68 20.77 -4.12 3.22
C LEU A 68 19.99 -4.81 2.09
N ILE A 69 19.65 -6.08 2.31
CA ILE A 69 18.94 -6.91 1.35
C ILE A 69 17.42 -6.82 1.61
N GLU A 70 16.64 -6.83 0.55
CA GLU A 70 15.17 -6.93 0.65
C GLU A 70 14.75 -8.15 1.49
N ASN A 71 13.74 -7.96 2.34
CA ASN A 71 13.23 -8.97 3.28
C ASN A 71 14.22 -9.39 4.39
N THR A 72 15.24 -8.58 4.69
CA THR A 72 16.09 -8.81 5.86
C THR A 72 15.26 -8.75 7.12
N ILE A 73 15.40 -9.77 7.97
CA ILE A 73 14.71 -9.88 9.25
C ILE A 73 15.71 -9.58 10.38
N VAL A 74 15.32 -8.68 11.27
CA VAL A 74 16.12 -8.30 12.44
C VAL A 74 15.27 -8.44 13.68
N LYS A 75 15.81 -9.08 14.72
CA LYS A 75 15.16 -9.22 16.03
C LYS A 75 15.77 -8.24 17.02
N GLY A 76 14.95 -7.68 17.86
CA GLY A 76 15.38 -6.78 18.91
C GLY A 76 14.39 -5.66 19.17
N THR A 77 14.79 -4.67 19.94
CA THR A 77 14.02 -3.44 20.12
C THR A 77 14.22 -2.55 18.90
N ARG A 78 13.27 -1.66 18.65
CA ARG A 78 13.37 -0.70 17.53
C ARG A 78 14.68 0.09 17.55
N GLU A 79 15.08 0.51 18.73
CA GLU A 79 16.36 1.24 18.92
C GLU A 79 17.57 0.38 18.55
N SER A 80 17.59 -0.90 18.97
CA SER A 80 18.65 -1.84 18.63
C SER A 80 18.74 -2.09 17.14
N VAL A 81 17.60 -2.19 16.45
CA VAL A 81 17.52 -2.37 15.00
C VAL A 81 18.02 -1.12 14.27
N GLU A 82 17.61 0.07 14.72
CA GLU A 82 18.10 1.33 14.16
C GLU A 82 19.61 1.51 14.36
N LYS A 83 20.11 1.12 15.54
CA LYS A 83 21.56 1.14 15.82
C LYS A 83 22.33 0.15 14.97
N TYR A 84 21.79 -1.05 14.73
CA TYR A 84 22.40 -2.06 13.88
C TYR A 84 22.46 -1.61 12.41
N LEU A 85 21.44 -0.90 11.94
CA LEU A 85 21.34 -0.41 10.56
C LEU A 85 21.77 1.05 10.41
N LYS A 86 22.48 1.60 11.41
CA LYS A 86 22.85 3.01 11.46
C LYS A 86 23.54 3.48 10.18
N ASP A 87 24.54 2.74 9.70
CA ASP A 87 25.34 3.09 8.52
C ASP A 87 24.45 3.22 7.26
N VAL A 88 23.49 2.30 7.10
CA VAL A 88 22.55 2.33 5.97
C VAL A 88 21.53 3.45 6.12
N ILE A 89 21.07 3.73 7.34
CA ILE A 89 20.12 4.81 7.64
C ILE A 89 20.78 6.18 7.46
N GLU A 90 22.06 6.33 7.78
CA GLU A 90 22.80 7.58 7.53
C GLU A 90 22.99 7.84 6.03
N GLU A 91 23.21 6.81 5.23
CA GLU A 91 23.31 6.92 3.77
C GLU A 91 21.92 7.15 3.12
N ILE A 92 20.91 6.44 3.59
CA ILE A 92 19.54 6.50 3.03
C ILE A 92 18.52 6.57 4.17
N PRO A 93 18.15 7.77 4.66
CA PRO A 93 17.24 7.94 5.80
C PRO A 93 15.86 7.29 5.60
N GLN A 94 15.40 7.17 4.36
CA GLN A 94 14.10 6.57 4.01
C GLN A 94 14.00 5.08 4.37
N VAL A 95 15.14 4.38 4.51
CA VAL A 95 15.22 2.98 4.93
C VAL A 95 14.55 2.77 6.28
N LYS A 96 14.69 3.72 7.22
CA LYS A 96 14.06 3.66 8.54
C LYS A 96 12.54 3.46 8.46
N MET A 97 11.89 4.09 7.48
CA MET A 97 10.43 4.01 7.29
C MET A 97 9.96 2.70 6.63
N LEU A 98 10.90 1.96 6.06
CA LEU A 98 10.65 0.65 5.42
C LEU A 98 10.97 -0.53 6.33
N ILE A 99 11.39 -0.27 7.56
CA ILE A 99 11.58 -1.28 8.61
C ILE A 99 10.29 -1.35 9.42
N VAL A 100 9.56 -2.45 9.28
CA VAL A 100 8.25 -2.63 9.88
C VAL A 100 8.21 -3.87 10.77
N PRO A 101 7.42 -3.88 11.85
CA PRO A 101 7.22 -5.07 12.64
C PRO A 101 6.49 -6.14 11.81
N THR A 102 6.78 -7.40 12.09
CA THR A 102 6.22 -8.55 11.36
C THR A 102 4.70 -8.58 11.39
N GLU A 103 4.10 -8.11 12.47
CA GLU A 103 2.64 -8.04 12.65
C GLU A 103 1.95 -7.17 11.59
N SER A 104 2.59 -6.08 11.22
CA SER A 104 2.05 -5.12 10.23
C SER A 104 2.55 -5.37 8.79
N LEU A 105 3.30 -6.45 8.57
CA LEU A 105 3.95 -6.75 7.29
C LEU A 105 2.97 -6.81 6.11
N ALA A 106 1.85 -7.53 6.27
CA ALA A 106 0.88 -7.70 5.19
C ALA A 106 0.28 -6.36 4.74
N THR A 107 -0.13 -5.54 5.72
CA THR A 107 -0.69 -4.21 5.48
C THR A 107 0.32 -3.28 4.81
N ASN A 108 1.55 -3.26 5.31
CA ASN A 108 2.60 -2.39 4.78
C ASN A 108 3.07 -2.82 3.39
N ARG A 109 3.14 -4.13 3.10
CA ARG A 109 3.41 -4.63 1.75
C ARG A 109 2.32 -4.23 0.74
N ALA A 110 1.06 -4.25 1.14
CA ALA A 110 -0.02 -3.76 0.30
C ALA A 110 0.16 -2.26 -0.01
N LYS A 111 0.48 -1.45 1.01
CA LYS A 111 0.75 -0.01 0.86
C LYS A 111 1.97 0.29 -0.03
N VAL A 112 3.04 -0.52 0.03
CA VAL A 112 4.20 -0.38 -0.88
C VAL A 112 3.78 -0.49 -2.34
N ARG A 113 2.84 -1.38 -2.67
CA ARG A 113 2.34 -1.58 -4.04
C ARG A 113 1.31 -0.54 -4.46
N GLN A 114 0.68 0.11 -3.51
CA GLN A 114 -0.35 1.11 -3.76
C GLN A 114 0.28 2.48 -4.05
N ALA A 115 0.16 2.95 -5.28
CA ALA A 115 0.61 4.27 -5.67
C ALA A 115 -0.07 5.37 -4.83
N GLY A 116 0.67 6.42 -4.50
CA GLY A 116 0.18 7.55 -3.71
C GLY A 116 0.28 7.36 -2.19
N THR A 117 0.67 6.19 -1.70
CA THR A 117 0.96 6.02 -0.27
C THR A 117 2.36 6.52 0.08
N LEU A 118 2.53 6.98 1.31
CA LEU A 118 3.83 7.47 1.79
C LEU A 118 4.91 6.37 1.76
N ILE A 119 4.54 5.14 2.09
CA ILE A 119 5.43 3.98 2.04
C ILE A 119 5.86 3.67 0.59
N ASN A 120 4.94 3.77 -0.38
CA ASN A 120 5.28 3.62 -1.79
C ASN A 120 6.26 4.70 -2.25
N LYS A 121 6.08 5.94 -1.81
CA LYS A 121 7.03 7.02 -2.09
C LYS A 121 8.42 6.68 -1.54
N TYR A 122 8.54 6.31 -0.27
CA TYR A 122 9.83 5.94 0.32
C TYR A 122 10.49 4.75 -0.40
N TYR A 123 9.70 3.76 -0.81
CA TYR A 123 10.21 2.64 -1.59
C TYR A 123 10.83 3.10 -2.92
N ASN A 124 10.16 3.98 -3.66
CA ASN A 124 10.66 4.51 -4.92
C ASN A 124 11.87 5.43 -4.75
N ASP A 125 11.90 6.21 -3.68
CA ASP A 125 13.05 7.07 -3.35
C ASP A 125 14.29 6.22 -3.08
N VAL A 126 14.17 5.17 -2.24
CA VAL A 126 15.26 4.23 -1.96
C VAL A 126 15.70 3.48 -3.23
N LEU A 127 14.74 3.06 -4.06
CA LEU A 127 15.03 2.38 -5.33
C LEU A 127 15.86 3.29 -6.27
N SER A 128 15.50 4.56 -6.34
CA SER A 128 16.22 5.54 -7.16
C SER A 128 17.63 5.78 -6.67
N LEU A 129 17.81 5.89 -5.36
CA LEU A 129 19.11 6.08 -4.72
C LEU A 129 20.00 4.84 -4.88
N SER A 130 19.43 3.63 -4.71
CA SER A 130 20.19 2.38 -4.87
C SER A 130 20.67 2.15 -6.31
N ARG A 131 19.92 2.62 -7.30
CA ARG A 131 20.35 2.58 -8.72
C ARG A 131 21.51 3.52 -8.98
N LYS A 132 21.44 4.76 -8.47
CA LYS A 132 22.53 5.73 -8.60
C LYS A 132 23.82 5.24 -7.96
N ALA A 133 23.74 4.56 -6.82
CA ALA A 133 24.91 4.00 -6.14
C ALA A 133 25.56 2.82 -6.88
N LYS A 134 24.87 2.20 -7.85
CA LYS A 134 25.43 1.14 -8.70
C LYS A 134 26.12 1.65 -9.96
N GLU A 135 25.86 2.89 -10.35
CA GLU A 135 26.42 3.51 -11.57
C GLU A 135 27.72 4.27 -11.30
N VAL A 136 28.18 4.33 -10.05
CA VAL A 136 29.44 4.89 -9.61
C VAL A 136 30.40 3.77 -9.21
#